data_1a5f709e8fb813afaad0c4758f39099e
#
_entry.id   1a5f709e8fb813afaad0c4758f39099e
#
_cell.length_a   1.000
_cell.length_b   1.000
_cell.length_c   1.000
_cell.angle_alpha   90.00
_cell.angle_beta   90.00
_cell.angle_gamma   90.00
#
_symmetry.space_group_name_H-M   'P 1'
#
loop_
_entity.id
_entity.type
_entity.pdbx_description
1 polymer ?
#
loop_
_entity_poly.entity_id
_entity_poly.type
_entity_poly.pdbx_seq_one_letter_code
_entity_poly.pdbx_strand_id
1 'polypeptide(L)'
;MTITYLKQGKPEADRAEDDMHTASIVATTLKDIENRGDRALHDLAIKFDNYDKDTYRLSNAEIAEIISQVAPSDMADIKFAQDNVRKFAQAQRDSMLDIEVEPMPGVILGHKNIPVQSVGCYVPGGKFPMVASAHMSVATASVAGVPRIIACTPPFKGEPNPAVIAAMHLGGAHEIYVLGGIQAVGAMAIGTETIDPVHLLVGPGNAFVAEAKRQLFGRVGIDLFAGPTETMVIADDTVDAEMCATDLLGQAEHGYNSPCVLLTNSRKLAEQTLSEIDRILNILPTSETARVSWDDYGEVILCDTYDEMLQVADDIASEHVQVMTNRDDWFLDNMTCYGALFLGARTNVANGDKVIGTNHTLPTKKAGRYTGGLWVGKYLKTHSYQKITTDEAAAEIGAYGSRLCMLEGFVGHAEQCNLRVRRYGGVNVPYGKGAPAYRQNTDTK
;
A
#
# COMPACT_ATOMS: atom_id res chain seq x y z
N MET A 1 -29.53 -7.09 -16.90
CA MET A 1 -28.48 -7.70 -16.08
C MET A 1 -29.13 -8.72 -15.20
N THR A 2 -28.80 -10.00 -15.38
CA THR A 2 -29.31 -11.06 -14.52
C THR A 2 -28.15 -11.66 -13.73
N ILE A 3 -27.67 -10.90 -12.73
CA ILE A 3 -26.66 -11.38 -11.79
C ILE A 3 -27.35 -12.32 -10.80
N THR A 4 -26.87 -13.57 -10.69
CA THR A 4 -27.44 -14.58 -9.81
C THR A 4 -26.42 -15.00 -8.76
N TYR A 5 -26.76 -14.83 -7.48
CA TYR A 5 -25.95 -15.35 -6.37
C TYR A 5 -26.33 -16.79 -6.10
N LEU A 6 -25.43 -17.74 -6.36
CA LEU A 6 -25.60 -19.16 -5.97
C LEU A 6 -25.19 -19.36 -4.51
N LYS A 7 -24.29 -18.54 -3.99
CA LYS A 7 -23.96 -18.39 -2.57
C LYS A 7 -23.74 -16.90 -2.27
N GLN A 8 -24.22 -16.45 -1.13
CA GLN A 8 -24.11 -15.07 -0.67
C GLN A 8 -23.46 -15.01 0.70
N GLY A 9 -22.57 -14.08 0.92
CA GLY A 9 -21.92 -13.82 2.20
C GLY A 9 -22.82 -13.02 3.16
N LYS A 10 -22.33 -12.82 4.40
CA LYS A 10 -22.99 -11.98 5.39
C LYS A 10 -23.11 -10.52 4.94
N PRO A 11 -24.21 -9.82 5.26
CA PRO A 11 -24.42 -8.43 4.91
C PRO A 11 -23.32 -7.51 5.46
N GLU A 12 -22.97 -6.45 4.72
CA GLU A 12 -21.94 -5.47 5.11
C GLU A 12 -22.31 -4.70 6.41
N ALA A 13 -23.60 -4.57 6.71
CA ALA A 13 -24.09 -3.88 7.91
C ALA A 13 -23.63 -4.53 9.22
N ASP A 14 -23.44 -5.83 9.24
CA ASP A 14 -23.03 -6.58 10.43
C ASP A 14 -21.55 -6.37 10.80
N ARG A 15 -20.78 -5.74 9.91
CA ARG A 15 -19.34 -5.46 10.08
C ARG A 15 -19.04 -4.08 10.72
N ALA A 16 -20.00 -3.17 10.70
CA ALA A 16 -19.80 -1.77 11.11
C ALA A 16 -19.58 -1.58 12.62
N GLU A 17 -20.19 -2.43 13.46
CA GLU A 17 -20.08 -2.36 14.93
C GLU A 17 -18.68 -2.76 15.39
N ASP A 18 -18.09 -3.78 14.78
CA ASP A 18 -16.72 -4.25 15.06
C ASP A 18 -15.68 -3.19 14.70
N ASP A 19 -15.90 -2.43 13.63
CA ASP A 19 -15.00 -1.35 13.19
C ASP A 19 -14.96 -0.19 14.21
N MET A 20 -16.10 0.20 14.79
CA MET A 20 -16.15 1.26 15.82
C MET A 20 -15.46 0.85 17.12
N HIS A 21 -15.64 -0.39 17.54
CA HIS A 21 -14.97 -0.92 18.72
C HIS A 21 -13.45 -0.95 18.54
N THR A 22 -12.98 -1.43 17.40
CA THR A 22 -11.57 -1.43 17.00
C THR A 22 -10.99 -0.01 17.03
N ALA A 23 -11.68 0.97 16.47
CA ALA A 23 -11.23 2.36 16.44
C ALA A 23 -11.03 2.97 17.83
N SER A 24 -11.94 2.67 18.77
CA SER A 24 -11.84 3.13 20.15
C SER A 24 -10.64 2.55 20.89
N ILE A 25 -10.39 1.23 20.74
CA ILE A 25 -9.23 0.57 21.35
C ILE A 25 -7.94 1.17 20.80
N VAL A 26 -7.84 1.36 19.49
CA VAL A 26 -6.66 1.92 18.83
C VAL A 26 -6.39 3.35 19.33
N ALA A 27 -7.41 4.22 19.36
CA ALA A 27 -7.27 5.60 19.83
C ALA A 27 -6.74 5.67 21.26
N THR A 28 -7.29 4.82 22.14
CA THR A 28 -6.86 4.75 23.55
C THR A 28 -5.40 4.27 23.65
N THR A 29 -5.03 3.26 22.89
CA THR A 29 -3.66 2.71 22.89
C THR A 29 -2.65 3.71 22.35
N LEU A 30 -2.94 4.38 21.24
CA LEU A 30 -2.06 5.41 20.67
C LEU A 30 -1.87 6.59 21.64
N LYS A 31 -2.95 6.99 22.33
CA LYS A 31 -2.86 8.05 23.34
C LYS A 31 -2.03 7.64 24.55
N ASP A 32 -2.09 6.37 24.95
CA ASP A 32 -1.27 5.84 26.03
C ASP A 32 0.22 5.84 25.64
N ILE A 33 0.56 5.42 24.42
CA ILE A 33 1.94 5.47 23.89
C ILE A 33 2.45 6.93 23.86
N GLU A 34 1.63 7.87 23.39
CA GLU A 34 2.01 9.28 23.33
C GLU A 34 2.31 9.86 24.73
N ASN A 35 1.58 9.43 25.74
CA ASN A 35 1.73 9.95 27.10
C ASN A 35 2.84 9.28 27.92
N ARG A 36 3.11 7.99 27.69
CA ARG A 36 3.99 7.19 28.56
C ARG A 36 5.23 6.60 27.85
N GLY A 37 5.33 6.78 26.51
CA GLY A 37 6.50 6.33 25.73
C GLY A 37 6.82 4.84 25.91
N ASP A 38 8.08 4.51 26.15
CA ASP A 38 8.56 3.14 26.30
C ASP A 38 7.87 2.35 27.43
N ARG A 39 7.36 3.04 28.46
CA ARG A 39 6.60 2.36 29.52
C ARG A 39 5.28 1.79 29.00
N ALA A 40 4.60 2.49 28.11
CA ALA A 40 3.40 1.96 27.47
C ALA A 40 3.73 0.78 26.56
N LEU A 41 4.84 0.87 25.80
CA LEU A 41 5.31 -0.24 24.95
C LEU A 41 5.59 -1.50 25.78
N HIS A 42 6.23 -1.36 26.92
CA HIS A 42 6.55 -2.49 27.82
C HIS A 42 5.27 -3.17 28.32
N ASP A 43 4.32 -2.41 28.85
CA ASP A 43 3.04 -2.97 29.33
C ASP A 43 2.26 -3.69 28.19
N LEU A 44 2.26 -3.11 27.00
CA LEU A 44 1.59 -3.68 25.83
C LEU A 44 2.30 -4.92 25.27
N ALA A 45 3.64 -4.93 25.23
CA ALA A 45 4.43 -6.07 24.79
C ALA A 45 4.26 -7.27 25.73
N ILE A 46 4.26 -7.07 27.04
CA ILE A 46 3.94 -8.14 28.01
C ILE A 46 2.50 -8.64 27.77
N LYS A 47 1.54 -7.73 27.68
CA LYS A 47 0.12 -8.06 27.61
C LYS A 47 -0.26 -8.84 26.35
N PHE A 48 0.25 -8.42 25.17
CA PHE A 48 -0.20 -8.95 23.89
C PHE A 48 0.77 -9.94 23.26
N ASP A 49 2.07 -9.77 23.50
CA ASP A 49 3.11 -10.55 22.86
C ASP A 49 3.81 -11.51 23.82
N ASN A 50 3.49 -11.44 25.14
CA ASN A 50 4.21 -12.16 26.21
C ASN A 50 5.74 -11.99 26.07
N TYR A 51 6.15 -10.74 25.80
CA TYR A 51 7.53 -10.38 25.51
C TYR A 51 8.03 -9.34 26.50
N ASP A 52 8.68 -9.84 27.56
CA ASP A 52 9.23 -9.05 28.66
C ASP A 52 10.74 -8.85 28.44
N LYS A 53 11.10 -7.75 27.79
CA LYS A 53 12.50 -7.36 27.50
C LYS A 53 12.69 -5.87 27.80
N ASP A 54 13.89 -5.53 28.26
CA ASP A 54 14.28 -4.12 28.52
C ASP A 54 14.47 -3.32 27.22
N THR A 55 14.76 -4.00 26.11
CA THR A 55 14.92 -3.37 24.79
C THR A 55 14.28 -4.21 23.72
N TYR A 56 13.68 -3.54 22.73
CA TYR A 56 13.05 -4.19 21.57
C TYR A 56 13.97 -4.16 20.34
N ARG A 57 14.99 -3.31 20.33
CA ARG A 57 15.96 -3.22 19.25
C ARG A 57 16.98 -4.35 19.34
N LEU A 58 17.12 -5.08 18.23
CA LEU A 58 18.17 -6.08 18.11
C LEU A 58 19.50 -5.41 17.77
N SER A 59 20.56 -5.80 18.47
CA SER A 59 21.93 -5.43 18.10
C SER A 59 22.39 -6.23 16.88
N ASN A 60 23.43 -5.76 16.20
CA ASN A 60 24.02 -6.47 15.06
C ASN A 60 24.53 -7.88 15.43
N ALA A 61 24.99 -8.08 16.66
CA ALA A 61 25.44 -9.39 17.15
C ALA A 61 24.25 -10.34 17.31
N GLU A 62 23.15 -9.90 17.93
CA GLU A 62 21.92 -10.68 18.06
C GLU A 62 21.34 -11.01 16.69
N ILE A 63 21.28 -10.05 15.76
CA ILE A 63 20.83 -10.29 14.39
C ILE A 63 21.66 -11.38 13.72
N ALA A 64 23.00 -11.33 13.82
CA ALA A 64 23.88 -12.33 13.23
C ALA A 64 23.68 -13.73 13.85
N GLU A 65 23.50 -13.81 15.16
CA GLU A 65 23.22 -15.06 15.88
C GLU A 65 21.87 -15.65 15.46
N ILE A 66 20.81 -14.82 15.41
CA ILE A 66 19.49 -15.27 15.01
C ILE A 66 19.51 -15.77 13.56
N ILE A 67 20.13 -15.05 12.64
CA ILE A 67 20.24 -15.42 11.22
C ILE A 67 21.01 -16.73 11.04
N SER A 68 22.00 -17.02 11.88
CA SER A 68 22.77 -18.27 11.82
C SER A 68 21.92 -19.53 12.02
N GLN A 69 20.71 -19.39 12.56
CA GLN A 69 19.75 -20.48 12.79
C GLN A 69 18.90 -20.80 11.54
N VAL A 70 18.93 -19.95 10.50
CA VAL A 70 18.17 -20.16 9.27
C VAL A 70 18.83 -21.26 8.44
N ALA A 71 18.04 -22.26 8.03
CA ALA A 71 18.55 -23.33 7.17
C ALA A 71 19.06 -22.77 5.83
N PRO A 72 20.13 -23.35 5.24
CA PRO A 72 20.66 -22.88 3.96
C PRO A 72 19.64 -22.85 2.81
N SER A 73 18.70 -23.81 2.78
CA SER A 73 17.60 -23.85 1.82
C SER A 73 16.69 -22.64 1.95
N ASP A 74 16.23 -22.35 3.18
CA ASP A 74 15.33 -21.23 3.47
C ASP A 74 16.01 -19.90 3.17
N MET A 75 17.31 -19.80 3.46
CA MET A 75 18.12 -18.64 3.11
C MET A 75 18.21 -18.42 1.58
N ALA A 76 18.29 -19.52 0.82
CA ALA A 76 18.30 -19.45 -0.65
C ALA A 76 16.96 -18.98 -1.18
N ASP A 77 15.84 -19.47 -0.63
CA ASP A 77 14.49 -19.07 -1.01
C ASP A 77 14.21 -17.60 -0.68
N ILE A 78 14.63 -17.14 0.50
CA ILE A 78 14.55 -15.72 0.89
C ILE A 78 15.29 -14.83 -0.12
N LYS A 79 16.53 -15.21 -0.50
CA LYS A 79 17.31 -14.44 -1.47
C LYS A 79 16.67 -14.44 -2.85
N PHE A 80 16.16 -15.59 -3.32
CA PHE A 80 15.47 -15.70 -4.59
C PHE A 80 14.26 -14.76 -4.67
N ALA A 81 13.41 -14.79 -3.64
CA ALA A 81 12.23 -13.93 -3.55
C ALA A 81 12.63 -12.44 -3.54
N GLN A 82 13.62 -12.06 -2.72
CA GLN A 82 14.09 -10.68 -2.64
C GLN A 82 14.68 -10.18 -3.96
N ASP A 83 15.43 -11.03 -4.66
CA ASP A 83 16.01 -10.65 -5.96
C ASP A 83 14.93 -10.33 -6.99
N ASN A 84 13.82 -11.09 -7.00
CA ASN A 84 12.70 -10.81 -7.90
C ASN A 84 11.96 -9.53 -7.51
N VAL A 85 11.71 -9.31 -6.21
CA VAL A 85 11.11 -8.06 -5.72
C VAL A 85 11.99 -6.85 -6.07
N ARG A 86 13.32 -6.95 -5.86
CA ARG A 86 14.26 -5.87 -6.21
C ARG A 86 14.28 -5.58 -7.70
N LYS A 87 14.30 -6.61 -8.56
CA LYS A 87 14.28 -6.44 -10.02
C LYS A 87 13.04 -5.69 -10.48
N PHE A 88 11.87 -6.08 -9.97
CA PHE A 88 10.62 -5.41 -10.35
C PHE A 88 10.54 -3.98 -9.77
N ALA A 89 10.88 -3.79 -8.50
CA ALA A 89 10.95 -2.47 -7.88
C ALA A 89 11.94 -1.54 -8.59
N GLN A 90 13.10 -2.07 -9.05
CA GLN A 90 14.07 -1.30 -9.82
C GLN A 90 13.51 -0.85 -11.17
N ALA A 91 12.83 -1.76 -11.89
CA ALA A 91 12.16 -1.40 -13.14
C ALA A 91 11.10 -0.30 -12.94
N GLN A 92 10.33 -0.38 -11.85
CA GLN A 92 9.39 0.67 -11.46
C GLN A 92 10.12 1.99 -11.14
N ARG A 93 11.24 1.93 -10.40
CA ARG A 93 12.04 3.12 -10.05
C ARG A 93 12.61 3.81 -11.29
N ASP A 94 13.09 3.00 -12.25
CA ASP A 94 13.69 3.51 -13.48
C ASP A 94 12.65 4.16 -14.42
N SER A 95 11.37 3.79 -14.29
CA SER A 95 10.26 4.43 -15.01
C SER A 95 9.87 5.81 -14.46
N MET A 96 10.31 6.17 -13.25
CA MET A 96 10.00 7.44 -12.59
C MET A 96 11.08 8.46 -12.88
N LEU A 97 10.96 9.15 -13.99
CA LEU A 97 11.92 10.17 -14.41
C LEU A 97 11.66 11.51 -13.72
N ASP A 98 12.72 12.23 -13.37
CA ASP A 98 12.64 13.66 -13.13
C ASP A 98 12.38 14.35 -14.48
N ILE A 99 11.55 15.38 -14.49
CA ILE A 99 11.26 16.14 -15.70
C ILE A 99 11.63 17.61 -15.51
N GLU A 100 12.05 18.22 -16.61
CA GLU A 100 12.23 19.67 -16.74
C GLU A 100 11.76 20.07 -18.14
N VAL A 101 10.87 21.06 -18.20
CA VAL A 101 10.29 21.57 -19.44
C VAL A 101 10.27 23.09 -19.44
N GLU A 102 10.33 23.68 -20.62
CA GLU A 102 10.19 25.12 -20.84
C GLU A 102 8.89 25.37 -21.62
N PRO A 103 7.70 25.49 -20.94
CA PRO A 103 6.41 25.62 -21.61
C PRO A 103 6.22 26.95 -22.31
N MET A 104 7.00 27.97 -21.92
CA MET A 104 7.11 29.25 -22.60
C MET A 104 8.51 29.80 -22.42
N PRO A 105 9.03 30.64 -23.35
CA PRO A 105 10.40 31.15 -23.28
C PRO A 105 10.71 31.77 -21.92
N GLY A 106 11.82 31.35 -21.29
CA GLY A 106 12.27 31.84 -20.00
C GLY A 106 11.52 31.30 -18.78
N VAL A 107 10.55 30.38 -18.93
CA VAL A 107 9.84 29.74 -17.81
C VAL A 107 10.15 28.25 -17.77
N ILE A 108 10.87 27.83 -16.75
CA ILE A 108 11.22 26.44 -16.53
C ILE A 108 10.34 25.85 -15.43
N LEU A 109 9.69 24.72 -15.72
CA LEU A 109 8.93 23.92 -14.76
C LEU A 109 9.54 22.53 -14.68
N GLY A 110 9.62 21.97 -13.48
CA GLY A 110 10.10 20.61 -13.32
C GLY A 110 9.57 19.93 -12.08
N HIS A 111 9.84 18.63 -11.97
CA HIS A 111 9.68 17.91 -10.72
C HIS A 111 10.86 16.95 -10.47
N LYS A 112 11.03 16.61 -9.19
CA LYS A 112 11.99 15.62 -8.73
C LYS A 112 11.28 14.56 -7.88
N ASN A 113 11.69 13.31 -8.03
CA ASN A 113 11.26 12.18 -7.23
C ASN A 113 12.27 11.95 -6.10
N ILE A 114 11.93 12.40 -4.89
CA ILE A 114 12.82 12.41 -3.74
C ILE A 114 12.33 11.38 -2.70
N PRO A 115 13.18 10.43 -2.25
CA PRO A 115 12.82 9.48 -1.23
C PRO A 115 12.36 10.16 0.07
N VAL A 116 11.43 9.53 0.79
CA VAL A 116 11.14 9.91 2.19
C VAL A 116 12.40 9.70 3.03
N GLN A 117 12.60 10.51 4.06
CA GLN A 117 13.84 10.46 4.86
C GLN A 117 13.89 9.23 5.78
N SER A 118 12.74 8.71 6.17
CA SER A 118 12.66 7.49 6.97
C SER A 118 11.32 6.78 6.77
N VAL A 119 11.37 5.45 6.89
CA VAL A 119 10.20 4.57 6.80
C VAL A 119 10.21 3.54 7.92
N GLY A 120 9.03 3.29 8.49
CA GLY A 120 8.74 2.22 9.40
C GLY A 120 8.00 1.09 8.67
N CYS A 121 8.66 -0.04 8.54
CA CYS A 121 8.13 -1.24 7.90
C CYS A 121 7.54 -2.16 8.99
N TYR A 122 6.23 -2.31 9.01
CA TYR A 122 5.57 -3.29 9.84
C TYR A 122 5.51 -4.64 9.12
N VAL A 123 6.11 -5.65 9.69
CA VAL A 123 6.11 -7.03 9.20
C VAL A 123 5.25 -7.87 10.12
N PRO A 124 4.08 -8.34 9.67
CA PRO A 124 3.18 -9.12 10.51
C PRO A 124 3.82 -10.42 11.01
N GLY A 125 3.35 -10.88 12.17
CA GLY A 125 3.81 -12.11 12.82
C GLY A 125 2.72 -12.64 13.76
N GLY A 126 3.11 -13.44 14.74
CA GLY A 126 2.20 -14.00 15.74
C GLY A 126 1.60 -15.31 15.27
N LYS A 127 0.50 -15.32 14.52
CA LYS A 127 -0.09 -16.56 14.00
C LYS A 127 0.80 -17.23 12.96
N PHE A 128 1.31 -16.44 12.00
CA PHE A 128 2.22 -16.90 10.94
C PHE A 128 3.39 -15.93 10.80
N PRO A 129 4.65 -16.41 10.73
CA PRO A 129 5.79 -15.56 10.45
C PRO A 129 5.77 -15.11 8.98
N MET A 130 5.49 -13.83 8.75
CA MET A 130 5.26 -13.29 7.40
C MET A 130 6.58 -12.84 6.74
N VAL A 131 7.44 -13.81 6.40
CA VAL A 131 8.76 -13.57 5.79
C VAL A 131 8.65 -12.69 4.54
N ALA A 132 7.67 -12.97 3.66
CA ALA A 132 7.47 -12.23 2.43
C ALA A 132 7.16 -10.74 2.65
N SER A 133 6.46 -10.37 3.73
CA SER A 133 6.16 -8.96 4.03
C SER A 133 7.42 -8.11 4.27
N ALA A 134 8.52 -8.73 4.74
CA ALA A 134 9.80 -8.05 4.83
C ALA A 134 10.39 -7.75 3.43
N HIS A 135 10.24 -8.66 2.47
CA HIS A 135 10.67 -8.41 1.08
C HIS A 135 9.89 -7.26 0.47
N MET A 136 8.56 -7.27 0.66
CA MET A 136 7.65 -6.31 0.07
C MET A 136 7.83 -4.89 0.60
N SER A 137 8.10 -4.75 1.91
CA SER A 137 8.26 -3.45 2.55
C SER A 137 9.72 -2.97 2.56
N VAL A 138 10.63 -3.77 3.13
CA VAL A 138 12.02 -3.35 3.37
C VAL A 138 12.85 -3.31 2.09
N ALA A 139 12.79 -4.38 1.25
CA ALA A 139 13.58 -4.39 0.03
C ALA A 139 13.10 -3.33 -0.97
N THR A 140 11.78 -3.08 -1.08
CA THR A 140 11.24 -2.01 -1.92
C THR A 140 11.67 -0.62 -1.43
N ALA A 141 11.66 -0.38 -0.10
CA ALA A 141 12.18 0.86 0.49
C ALA A 141 13.67 1.08 0.18
N SER A 142 14.46 0.00 0.25
CA SER A 142 15.89 0.05 -0.09
C SER A 142 16.12 0.43 -1.55
N VAL A 143 15.37 -0.16 -2.50
CA VAL A 143 15.42 0.19 -3.93
C VAL A 143 14.96 1.64 -4.18
N ALA A 144 13.97 2.11 -3.45
CA ALA A 144 13.56 3.52 -3.52
C ALA A 144 14.63 4.50 -3.05
N GLY A 145 15.66 4.03 -2.33
CA GLY A 145 16.75 4.86 -1.80
C GLY A 145 16.38 5.57 -0.50
N VAL A 146 15.50 5.01 0.33
CA VAL A 146 15.16 5.58 1.64
C VAL A 146 16.36 5.54 2.58
N PRO A 147 16.83 6.69 3.14
CA PRO A 147 18.06 6.72 3.93
C PRO A 147 17.99 6.00 5.27
N ARG A 148 16.80 5.95 5.90
CA ARG A 148 16.58 5.24 7.17
C ARG A 148 15.37 4.35 7.07
N ILE A 149 15.61 3.03 7.17
CA ILE A 149 14.59 1.98 7.12
C ILE A 149 14.59 1.27 8.45
N ILE A 150 13.52 1.36 9.21
CA ILE A 150 13.30 0.57 10.42
C ILE A 150 12.24 -0.49 10.15
N ALA A 151 12.38 -1.65 10.77
CA ALA A 151 11.45 -2.76 10.60
C ALA A 151 11.04 -3.31 11.97
N CYS A 152 9.73 -3.50 12.17
CA CYS A 152 9.17 -4.08 13.37
C CYS A 152 8.41 -5.36 13.05
N THR A 153 8.59 -6.39 13.89
CA THR A 153 7.81 -7.64 13.84
C THR A 153 7.49 -8.10 15.26
N PRO A 154 6.31 -8.67 15.53
CA PRO A 154 6.05 -9.29 16.83
C PRO A 154 6.95 -10.51 17.04
N PRO A 155 7.22 -10.91 18.30
CA PRO A 155 7.83 -12.19 18.58
C PRO A 155 6.92 -13.33 18.11
N PHE A 156 7.53 -14.43 17.71
CA PHE A 156 6.84 -15.68 17.41
C PHE A 156 7.15 -16.69 18.50
N LYS A 157 6.11 -17.10 19.23
CA LYS A 157 6.24 -17.98 20.42
C LYS A 157 7.23 -17.44 21.47
N GLY A 158 7.24 -16.12 21.67
CA GLY A 158 8.06 -15.44 22.66
C GLY A 158 9.50 -15.12 22.23
N GLU A 159 9.89 -15.45 21.00
CA GLU A 159 11.25 -15.20 20.49
C GLU A 159 11.21 -14.57 19.08
N PRO A 160 12.27 -13.86 18.63
CA PRO A 160 12.40 -13.40 17.26
C PRO A 160 12.39 -14.57 16.27
N ASN A 161 11.58 -14.50 15.21
CA ASN A 161 11.61 -15.55 14.18
C ASN A 161 12.83 -15.40 13.27
N PRO A 162 13.73 -16.42 13.17
CA PRO A 162 14.98 -16.30 12.43
C PRO A 162 14.81 -15.95 10.95
N ALA A 163 13.82 -16.53 10.26
CA ALA A 163 13.60 -16.30 8.84
C ALA A 163 13.08 -14.87 8.58
N VAL A 164 12.21 -14.33 9.47
CA VAL A 164 11.71 -12.95 9.37
C VAL A 164 12.83 -11.95 9.61
N ILE A 165 13.65 -12.18 10.65
CA ILE A 165 14.81 -11.31 10.95
C ILE A 165 15.84 -11.34 9.80
N ALA A 166 16.12 -12.54 9.24
CA ALA A 166 16.97 -12.66 8.06
C ALA A 166 16.44 -11.89 6.86
N ALA A 167 15.14 -11.99 6.59
CA ALA A 167 14.49 -11.27 5.49
C ALA A 167 14.54 -9.76 5.67
N MET A 168 14.31 -9.25 6.88
CA MET A 168 14.43 -7.81 7.19
C MET A 168 15.86 -7.31 6.99
N HIS A 169 16.84 -8.04 7.54
CA HIS A 169 18.25 -7.67 7.45
C HIS A 169 18.74 -7.67 6.01
N LEU A 170 18.52 -8.77 5.28
CA LEU A 170 18.87 -8.88 3.85
C LEU A 170 18.10 -7.90 2.98
N GLY A 171 16.89 -7.54 3.37
CA GLY A 171 16.08 -6.51 2.72
C GLY A 171 16.72 -5.13 2.75
N GLY A 172 17.54 -4.85 3.77
CA GLY A 172 18.22 -3.58 3.97
C GLY A 172 17.68 -2.74 5.13
N ALA A 173 17.03 -3.36 6.14
CA ALA A 173 16.64 -2.66 7.36
C ALA A 173 17.89 -2.20 8.13
N HIS A 174 17.91 -0.92 8.50
CA HIS A 174 18.98 -0.32 9.31
C HIS A 174 18.79 -0.60 10.81
N GLU A 175 17.54 -0.75 11.23
CA GLU A 175 17.14 -1.00 12.61
C GLU A 175 16.03 -2.04 12.59
N ILE A 176 16.16 -3.06 13.45
CA ILE A 176 15.15 -4.13 13.58
C ILE A 176 14.69 -4.18 15.02
N TYR A 177 13.35 -4.16 15.19
CA TYR A 177 12.69 -4.19 16.50
C TYR A 177 11.77 -5.40 16.59
N VAL A 178 11.81 -6.08 17.73
CA VAL A 178 10.87 -7.17 18.07
C VAL A 178 9.71 -6.54 18.85
N LEU A 179 8.73 -6.06 18.13
CA LEU A 179 7.57 -5.35 18.66
C LEU A 179 6.41 -5.49 17.67
N GLY A 180 5.22 -5.83 18.14
CA GLY A 180 4.07 -6.12 17.29
C GLY A 180 2.92 -5.13 17.44
N GLY A 181 1.86 -5.32 16.66
CA GLY A 181 0.57 -4.69 16.83
C GLY A 181 0.53 -3.17 16.75
N ILE A 182 -0.44 -2.58 17.45
CA ILE A 182 -0.65 -1.12 17.54
C ILE A 182 0.59 -0.44 18.14
N GLN A 183 1.24 -1.09 19.12
CA GLN A 183 2.38 -0.51 19.83
C GLN A 183 3.58 -0.32 18.89
N ALA A 184 3.85 -1.24 17.96
CA ALA A 184 4.90 -1.08 16.97
C ALA A 184 4.63 0.10 16.03
N VAL A 185 3.41 0.16 15.48
CA VAL A 185 2.97 1.22 14.56
C VAL A 185 2.93 2.57 15.26
N GLY A 186 2.40 2.60 16.50
CA GLY A 186 2.38 3.79 17.36
C GLY A 186 3.78 4.31 17.66
N ALA A 187 4.68 3.43 18.10
CA ALA A 187 6.07 3.80 18.41
C ALA A 187 6.80 4.37 17.19
N MET A 188 6.67 3.71 16.04
CA MET A 188 7.29 4.20 14.79
C MET A 188 6.75 5.56 14.35
N ALA A 189 5.47 5.87 14.59
CA ALA A 189 4.86 7.14 14.16
C ALA A 189 5.04 8.28 15.16
N ILE A 190 4.88 7.97 16.45
CA ILE A 190 4.85 8.97 17.53
C ILE A 190 6.29 9.26 17.99
N GLY A 191 7.13 8.24 18.00
CA GLY A 191 8.42 8.23 18.66
C GLY A 191 8.29 7.91 20.15
N THR A 192 9.36 7.34 20.72
CA THR A 192 9.52 7.07 22.14
C THR A 192 10.94 7.39 22.57
N GLU A 193 11.33 7.08 23.79
CA GLU A 193 12.68 7.30 24.28
C GLU A 193 13.73 6.46 23.52
N THR A 194 13.32 5.30 22.96
CA THR A 194 14.23 4.37 22.27
C THR A 194 13.96 4.23 20.77
N ILE A 195 12.87 4.77 20.25
CA ILE A 195 12.49 4.67 18.83
C ILE A 195 12.26 6.07 18.27
N ASP A 196 13.18 6.55 17.45
CA ASP A 196 12.98 7.81 16.71
C ASP A 196 11.85 7.67 15.69
N PRO A 197 10.93 8.66 15.59
CA PRO A 197 9.81 8.59 14.68
C PRO A 197 10.23 8.55 13.21
N VAL A 198 9.34 8.01 12.38
CA VAL A 198 9.52 7.93 10.91
C VAL A 198 8.56 8.89 10.20
N HIS A 199 8.82 9.10 8.90
CA HIS A 199 7.97 9.95 8.07
C HIS A 199 6.88 9.17 7.31
N LEU A 200 7.06 7.87 7.12
CA LEU A 200 6.15 6.99 6.40
C LEU A 200 6.03 5.65 7.13
N LEU A 201 4.81 5.12 7.25
CA LEU A 201 4.52 3.77 7.73
C LEU A 201 4.08 2.91 6.56
N VAL A 202 4.63 1.71 6.44
CA VAL A 202 4.26 0.74 5.40
C VAL A 202 4.11 -0.66 5.99
N GLY A 203 3.38 -1.49 5.28
CA GLY A 203 3.17 -2.90 5.60
C GLY A 203 1.71 -3.22 5.93
N PRO A 204 1.31 -4.48 5.64
CA PRO A 204 -0.03 -4.98 5.95
C PRO A 204 -0.15 -5.32 7.43
N GLY A 205 -1.37 -5.51 7.91
CA GLY A 205 -1.61 -5.95 9.27
C GLY A 205 -3.06 -6.32 9.51
N ASN A 206 -3.37 -6.76 10.73
CA ASN A 206 -4.75 -7.02 11.13
C ASN A 206 -5.56 -5.71 11.23
N ALA A 207 -6.86 -5.80 11.54
CA ALA A 207 -7.75 -4.65 11.63
C ALA A 207 -7.23 -3.54 12.58
N PHE A 208 -6.57 -3.91 13.68
CA PHE A 208 -6.02 -2.96 14.65
C PHE A 208 -4.81 -2.20 14.08
N VAL A 209 -3.92 -2.88 13.36
CA VAL A 209 -2.76 -2.26 12.69
C VAL A 209 -3.22 -1.34 11.56
N ALA A 210 -4.17 -1.79 10.75
CA ALA A 210 -4.76 -0.98 9.67
C ALA A 210 -5.42 0.28 10.22
N GLU A 211 -6.20 0.15 11.30
CA GLU A 211 -6.85 1.27 11.97
C GLU A 211 -5.85 2.22 12.63
N ALA A 212 -4.77 1.69 13.23
CA ALA A 212 -3.70 2.52 13.80
C ALA A 212 -3.02 3.37 12.70
N LYS A 213 -2.70 2.79 11.54
CA LYS A 213 -2.18 3.54 10.40
C LYS A 213 -3.17 4.63 9.95
N ARG A 214 -4.47 4.32 9.88
CA ARG A 214 -5.51 5.29 9.51
C ARG A 214 -5.57 6.48 10.46
N GLN A 215 -5.51 6.24 11.77
CA GLN A 215 -5.55 7.31 12.79
C GLN A 215 -4.26 8.14 12.82
N LEU A 216 -3.14 7.57 12.45
CA LEU A 216 -1.84 8.25 12.40
C LEU A 216 -1.59 8.99 11.09
N PHE A 217 -2.41 8.75 10.05
CA PHE A 217 -2.30 9.46 8.79
C PHE A 217 -2.49 10.98 8.99
N GLY A 218 -1.58 11.75 8.42
CA GLY A 218 -1.49 13.19 8.65
C GLY A 218 -0.38 13.57 9.64
N ARG A 219 -0.14 12.77 10.68
CA ARG A 219 1.06 12.87 11.51
C ARG A 219 2.27 12.27 10.76
N VAL A 220 2.05 11.10 10.15
CA VAL A 220 2.99 10.43 9.23
C VAL A 220 2.26 10.05 7.95
N GLY A 221 3.00 9.79 6.87
CA GLY A 221 2.43 9.16 5.68
C GLY A 221 2.11 7.69 5.92
N ILE A 222 1.19 7.13 5.15
CA ILE A 222 0.96 5.68 5.08
C ILE A 222 1.02 5.21 3.62
N ASP A 223 1.35 3.95 3.41
CA ASP A 223 1.32 3.33 2.08
C ASP A 223 -0.10 3.29 1.49
N LEU A 224 -1.01 2.60 2.22
CA LEU A 224 -2.42 2.41 1.88
C LEU A 224 -3.17 1.82 3.07
N PHE A 225 -4.48 1.72 2.96
CA PHE A 225 -5.30 0.97 3.90
C PHE A 225 -5.33 -0.51 3.49
N ALA A 226 -4.69 -1.37 4.28
CA ALA A 226 -4.65 -2.82 4.11
C ALA A 226 -5.22 -3.50 5.36
N GLY A 227 -6.47 -3.93 5.27
CA GLY A 227 -7.19 -4.67 6.32
C GLY A 227 -7.19 -6.19 6.06
N PRO A 228 -8.29 -6.90 6.41
CA PRO A 228 -8.44 -8.32 6.13
C PRO A 228 -8.30 -8.64 4.64
N THR A 229 -7.61 -9.74 4.33
CA THR A 229 -7.37 -10.21 2.95
C THR A 229 -8.67 -10.50 2.22
N GLU A 230 -8.77 -10.04 0.98
CA GLU A 230 -9.89 -10.24 0.06
C GLU A 230 -9.41 -10.92 -1.22
N THR A 231 -10.16 -11.88 -1.74
CA THR A 231 -9.83 -12.51 -3.02
C THR A 231 -11.04 -12.67 -3.91
N MET A 232 -10.81 -12.53 -5.22
CA MET A 232 -11.78 -12.82 -6.26
C MET A 232 -11.13 -13.71 -7.31
N VAL A 233 -11.83 -14.76 -7.70
CA VAL A 233 -11.50 -15.60 -8.86
C VAL A 233 -12.53 -15.30 -9.94
N ILE A 234 -12.08 -14.78 -11.07
CA ILE A 234 -12.86 -14.58 -12.29
C ILE A 234 -12.52 -15.76 -13.23
N ALA A 235 -13.49 -16.63 -13.52
CA ALA A 235 -13.22 -17.83 -14.28
C ALA A 235 -14.36 -18.17 -15.24
N ASP A 236 -14.03 -18.82 -16.36
CA ASP A 236 -14.96 -19.41 -17.31
C ASP A 236 -14.76 -20.93 -17.38
N ASP A 237 -15.38 -21.61 -18.35
CA ASP A 237 -15.32 -23.06 -18.51
C ASP A 237 -13.98 -23.59 -19.08
N THR A 238 -12.98 -22.73 -19.24
CA THR A 238 -11.62 -23.12 -19.67
C THR A 238 -10.74 -23.63 -18.54
N VAL A 239 -11.18 -23.46 -17.27
CA VAL A 239 -10.52 -24.00 -16.09
C VAL A 239 -11.45 -24.93 -15.32
N ASP A 240 -10.87 -25.75 -14.44
CA ASP A 240 -11.63 -26.67 -13.62
C ASP A 240 -11.98 -26.12 -12.25
N ALA A 241 -12.97 -26.76 -11.61
CA ALA A 241 -13.50 -26.36 -10.32
C ALA A 241 -12.51 -26.58 -9.17
N GLU A 242 -11.62 -27.58 -9.24
CA GLU A 242 -10.61 -27.83 -8.22
C GLU A 242 -9.62 -26.67 -8.12
N MET A 243 -9.20 -26.10 -9.25
CA MET A 243 -8.33 -24.92 -9.30
C MET A 243 -9.01 -23.71 -8.65
N CYS A 244 -10.25 -23.40 -9.05
CA CYS A 244 -10.99 -22.28 -8.46
C CYS A 244 -11.17 -22.44 -6.95
N ALA A 245 -11.58 -23.63 -6.49
CA ALA A 245 -11.79 -23.92 -5.08
C ALA A 245 -10.48 -23.84 -4.26
N THR A 246 -9.37 -24.35 -4.82
CA THR A 246 -8.06 -24.32 -4.16
C THR A 246 -7.59 -22.89 -3.99
N ASP A 247 -7.70 -22.04 -5.02
CA ASP A 247 -7.24 -20.65 -4.97
C ASP A 247 -8.11 -19.80 -4.02
N LEU A 248 -9.41 -20.02 -3.98
CA LEU A 248 -10.29 -19.36 -3.02
C LEU A 248 -9.97 -19.75 -1.57
N LEU A 249 -9.83 -21.05 -1.29
CA LEU A 249 -9.58 -21.54 0.07
C LEU A 249 -8.16 -21.24 0.55
N GLY A 250 -7.17 -21.18 -0.35
CA GLY A 250 -5.82 -20.76 -0.03
C GLY A 250 -5.73 -19.31 0.48
N GLN A 251 -6.70 -18.48 0.14
CA GLN A 251 -6.81 -17.12 0.69
C GLN A 251 -7.73 -17.04 1.91
N ALA A 252 -8.77 -17.90 1.99
CA ALA A 252 -9.68 -17.97 3.13
C ALA A 252 -8.98 -18.34 4.46
N GLU A 253 -7.83 -19.00 4.41
CA GLU A 253 -7.05 -19.39 5.61
C GLU A 253 -6.38 -18.21 6.34
N HIS A 254 -6.29 -17.03 5.70
CA HIS A 254 -5.68 -15.84 6.31
C HIS A 254 -6.41 -15.37 7.57
N GLY A 255 -7.74 -15.47 7.59
CA GLY A 255 -8.53 -15.03 8.73
C GLY A 255 -10.01 -15.40 8.62
N TYR A 256 -10.71 -15.39 9.73
CA TYR A 256 -12.15 -15.72 9.80
C TYR A 256 -13.05 -14.73 9.02
N ASN A 257 -12.52 -13.59 8.62
CA ASN A 257 -13.24 -12.50 7.95
C ASN A 257 -12.63 -12.13 6.59
N SER A 258 -12.06 -13.10 5.88
CA SER A 258 -11.44 -12.93 4.54
C SER A 258 -12.47 -13.25 3.44
N PRO A 259 -13.01 -12.23 2.72
CA PRO A 259 -13.97 -12.48 1.64
C PRO A 259 -13.32 -13.24 0.48
N CYS A 260 -14.04 -14.25 -0.03
CA CYS A 260 -13.63 -15.06 -1.17
C CYS A 260 -14.77 -15.12 -2.18
N VAL A 261 -14.56 -14.61 -3.39
CA VAL A 261 -15.61 -14.47 -4.41
C VAL A 261 -15.23 -15.28 -5.65
N LEU A 262 -16.09 -16.19 -6.08
CA LEU A 262 -16.07 -16.73 -7.44
C LEU A 262 -17.01 -15.90 -8.31
N LEU A 263 -16.50 -15.37 -9.40
CA LEU A 263 -17.26 -14.67 -10.42
C LEU A 263 -17.12 -15.44 -11.74
N THR A 264 -18.22 -15.93 -12.28
CA THR A 264 -18.17 -16.79 -13.48
C THR A 264 -19.39 -16.60 -14.38
N ASN A 265 -19.22 -16.90 -15.67
CA ASN A 265 -20.31 -17.03 -16.63
C ASN A 265 -20.72 -18.50 -16.89
N SER A 266 -20.11 -19.45 -16.20
CA SER A 266 -20.40 -20.87 -16.32
C SER A 266 -21.13 -21.42 -15.09
N ARG A 267 -22.45 -21.69 -15.20
CA ARG A 267 -23.21 -22.32 -14.13
C ARG A 267 -22.62 -23.66 -13.71
N LYS A 268 -22.15 -24.44 -14.68
CA LYS A 268 -21.52 -25.73 -14.41
C LYS A 268 -20.27 -25.57 -13.54
N LEU A 269 -19.39 -24.63 -13.89
CA LEU A 269 -18.19 -24.34 -13.09
C LEU A 269 -18.55 -23.89 -11.69
N ALA A 270 -19.53 -23.00 -11.54
CA ALA A 270 -19.99 -22.50 -10.25
C ALA A 270 -20.47 -23.64 -9.32
N GLU A 271 -21.34 -24.51 -9.82
CA GLU A 271 -21.89 -25.64 -9.06
C GLU A 271 -20.80 -26.68 -8.71
N GLN A 272 -19.89 -26.97 -9.63
CA GLN A 272 -18.76 -27.86 -9.37
C GLN A 272 -17.79 -27.26 -8.36
N THR A 273 -17.50 -25.95 -8.42
CA THR A 273 -16.62 -25.27 -7.44
C THR A 273 -17.20 -25.33 -6.02
N LEU A 274 -18.52 -25.17 -5.84
CA LEU A 274 -19.16 -25.36 -4.54
C LEU A 274 -18.91 -26.77 -3.98
N SER A 275 -19.02 -27.81 -4.83
CA SER A 275 -18.76 -29.21 -4.44
C SER A 275 -17.27 -29.44 -4.10
N GLU A 276 -16.37 -28.85 -4.87
CA GLU A 276 -14.92 -28.96 -4.64
C GLU A 276 -14.47 -28.23 -3.35
N ILE A 277 -15.07 -27.10 -3.03
CA ILE A 277 -14.82 -26.40 -1.76
C ILE A 277 -15.16 -27.30 -0.57
N ASP A 278 -16.32 -27.94 -0.59
CA ASP A 278 -16.70 -28.88 0.48
C ASP A 278 -15.70 -30.05 0.58
N ARG A 279 -15.28 -30.61 -0.55
CA ARG A 279 -14.26 -31.66 -0.59
C ARG A 279 -12.93 -31.21 -0.01
N ILE A 280 -12.42 -30.05 -0.44
CA ILE A 280 -11.12 -29.54 -0.01
C ILE A 280 -11.13 -29.15 1.46
N LEU A 281 -12.19 -28.51 1.96
CA LEU A 281 -12.35 -28.18 3.37
C LEU A 281 -12.30 -29.41 4.30
N ASN A 282 -12.59 -30.61 3.80
CA ASN A 282 -12.48 -31.85 4.59
C ASN A 282 -11.06 -32.39 4.68
N ILE A 283 -10.12 -31.94 3.83
CA ILE A 283 -8.73 -32.41 3.78
C ILE A 283 -7.71 -31.33 4.10
N LEU A 284 -8.10 -30.05 4.03
CA LEU A 284 -7.20 -28.92 4.26
C LEU A 284 -6.84 -28.80 5.75
N PRO A 285 -5.56 -28.81 6.14
CA PRO A 285 -5.14 -28.69 7.54
C PRO A 285 -5.61 -27.40 8.23
N THR A 286 -5.77 -26.31 7.46
CA THR A 286 -6.20 -24.98 7.92
C THR A 286 -7.72 -24.78 7.80
N SER A 287 -8.47 -25.85 7.59
CA SER A 287 -9.92 -25.83 7.32
C SER A 287 -10.74 -25.16 8.43
N GLU A 288 -10.29 -25.18 9.69
CA GLU A 288 -10.96 -24.48 10.78
C GLU A 288 -11.16 -22.98 10.49
N THR A 289 -10.11 -22.32 10.04
CA THR A 289 -10.18 -20.89 9.67
C THR A 289 -10.87 -20.69 8.32
N ALA A 290 -10.48 -21.47 7.31
CA ALA A 290 -10.98 -21.32 5.94
C ALA A 290 -12.49 -21.59 5.84
N ARG A 291 -13.03 -22.55 6.61
CA ARG A 291 -14.46 -22.86 6.65
C ARG A 291 -15.29 -21.68 7.16
N VAL A 292 -14.90 -21.10 8.30
CA VAL A 292 -15.62 -19.95 8.87
C VAL A 292 -15.61 -18.78 7.90
N SER A 293 -14.44 -18.50 7.30
CA SER A 293 -14.31 -17.46 6.29
C SER A 293 -15.21 -17.72 5.08
N TRP A 294 -15.20 -18.95 4.55
CA TRP A 294 -16.04 -19.33 3.42
C TRP A 294 -17.53 -19.30 3.74
N ASP A 295 -17.93 -19.85 4.89
CA ASP A 295 -19.35 -19.92 5.30
C ASP A 295 -19.93 -18.50 5.45
N ASP A 296 -19.18 -17.60 6.07
CA ASP A 296 -19.60 -16.25 6.43
C ASP A 296 -19.41 -15.23 5.29
N TYR A 297 -18.35 -15.35 4.48
CA TYR A 297 -17.95 -14.31 3.51
C TYR A 297 -17.69 -14.86 2.09
N GLY A 298 -17.85 -16.16 1.87
CA GLY A 298 -17.73 -16.75 0.54
C GLY A 298 -18.92 -16.39 -0.33
N GLU A 299 -18.67 -16.01 -1.59
CA GLU A 299 -19.70 -15.70 -2.57
C GLU A 299 -19.48 -16.45 -3.88
N VAL A 300 -20.55 -16.87 -4.53
CA VAL A 300 -20.51 -17.42 -5.89
C VAL A 300 -21.52 -16.67 -6.74
N ILE A 301 -21.01 -15.88 -7.68
CA ILE A 301 -21.79 -14.97 -8.51
C ILE A 301 -21.75 -15.45 -9.96
N LEU A 302 -22.92 -15.71 -10.51
CA LEU A 302 -23.09 -16.08 -11.91
C LEU A 302 -23.56 -14.86 -12.71
N CYS A 303 -22.82 -14.54 -13.77
CA CYS A 303 -23.13 -13.50 -14.75
C CYS A 303 -23.44 -14.15 -16.11
N ASP A 304 -24.13 -13.42 -16.98
CA ASP A 304 -24.42 -13.92 -18.32
C ASP A 304 -23.30 -13.59 -19.33
N THR A 305 -22.53 -12.51 -19.07
CA THR A 305 -21.51 -11.99 -20.00
C THR A 305 -20.21 -11.59 -19.29
N TYR A 306 -19.14 -11.47 -20.05
CA TYR A 306 -17.85 -10.92 -19.55
C TYR A 306 -17.97 -9.45 -19.14
N ASP A 307 -18.79 -8.65 -19.83
CA ASP A 307 -19.02 -7.25 -19.47
C ASP A 307 -19.72 -7.13 -18.10
N GLU A 308 -20.67 -8.02 -17.79
CA GLU A 308 -21.28 -8.10 -16.47
C GLU A 308 -20.28 -8.56 -15.40
N MET A 309 -19.43 -9.55 -15.70
CA MET A 309 -18.35 -9.97 -14.81
C MET A 309 -17.38 -8.81 -14.52
N LEU A 310 -16.98 -8.06 -15.54
CA LEU A 310 -16.12 -6.89 -15.39
C LEU A 310 -16.75 -5.84 -14.48
N GLN A 311 -18.02 -5.50 -14.70
CA GLN A 311 -18.73 -4.52 -13.90
C GLN A 311 -18.83 -4.94 -12.44
N VAL A 312 -19.19 -6.18 -12.17
CA VAL A 312 -19.27 -6.73 -10.80
C VAL A 312 -17.91 -6.73 -10.14
N ALA A 313 -16.84 -7.10 -10.89
CA ALA A 313 -15.49 -7.10 -10.38
C ALA A 313 -15.01 -5.70 -9.98
N ASP A 314 -15.22 -4.69 -10.82
CA ASP A 314 -14.90 -3.29 -10.51
C ASP A 314 -15.75 -2.72 -9.35
N ASP A 315 -17.01 -3.15 -9.21
CA ASP A 315 -17.87 -2.75 -8.10
C ASP A 315 -17.43 -3.34 -6.76
N ILE A 316 -16.92 -4.56 -6.75
CA ILE A 316 -16.35 -5.22 -5.57
C ILE A 316 -14.96 -4.64 -5.27
N ALA A 317 -14.15 -4.37 -6.29
CA ALA A 317 -12.79 -3.83 -6.19
C ALA A 317 -11.90 -4.60 -5.20
N SER A 318 -11.84 -5.92 -5.37
CA SER A 318 -11.13 -6.86 -4.48
C SER A 318 -9.63 -6.60 -4.44
N GLU A 319 -9.01 -6.93 -3.32
CA GLU A 319 -7.56 -6.88 -3.12
C GLU A 319 -6.80 -7.74 -4.14
N HIS A 320 -7.11 -9.02 -4.20
CA HIS A 320 -6.52 -9.97 -5.14
C HIS A 320 -7.58 -10.38 -6.17
N VAL A 321 -7.28 -10.22 -7.44
CA VAL A 321 -8.17 -10.64 -8.53
C VAL A 321 -7.42 -11.59 -9.45
N GLN A 322 -7.77 -12.87 -9.39
CA GLN A 322 -7.25 -13.91 -10.27
C GLN A 322 -8.19 -14.09 -11.45
N VAL A 323 -7.69 -13.87 -12.64
CA VAL A 323 -8.46 -14.02 -13.90
C VAL A 323 -7.99 -15.28 -14.62
N MET A 324 -8.90 -16.23 -14.78
CA MET A 324 -8.65 -17.52 -15.45
C MET A 324 -9.72 -17.76 -16.51
N THR A 325 -9.62 -17.03 -17.60
CA THR A 325 -10.60 -17.04 -18.68
C THR A 325 -9.91 -17.18 -20.04
N ASN A 326 -10.69 -17.36 -21.10
CA ASN A 326 -10.15 -17.25 -22.45
C ASN A 326 -9.93 -15.79 -22.91
N ARG A 327 -10.12 -14.80 -21.99
CA ARG A 327 -10.01 -13.36 -22.23
C ARG A 327 -9.20 -12.63 -21.17
N ASP A 328 -8.15 -13.24 -20.65
CA ASP A 328 -7.34 -12.66 -19.58
C ASP A 328 -6.79 -11.27 -19.94
N ASP A 329 -6.25 -11.10 -21.16
CA ASP A 329 -5.74 -9.80 -21.63
C ASP A 329 -6.85 -8.74 -21.76
N TRP A 330 -8.08 -9.17 -22.12
CA TRP A 330 -9.20 -8.25 -22.18
C TRP A 330 -9.57 -7.72 -20.79
N PHE A 331 -9.52 -8.57 -19.74
CA PHE A 331 -9.71 -8.11 -18.37
C PHE A 331 -8.58 -7.17 -17.92
N LEU A 332 -7.32 -7.46 -18.30
CA LEU A 332 -6.20 -6.55 -18.03
C LEU A 332 -6.41 -5.16 -18.63
N ASP A 333 -6.94 -5.11 -19.84
CA ASP A 333 -7.14 -3.84 -20.58
C ASP A 333 -8.36 -3.05 -20.09
N ASN A 334 -9.35 -3.70 -19.47
CA ASN A 334 -10.65 -3.07 -19.17
C ASN A 334 -10.97 -2.94 -17.68
N MET A 335 -10.38 -3.76 -16.80
CA MET A 335 -10.57 -3.61 -15.34
C MET A 335 -9.87 -2.35 -14.83
N THR A 336 -10.53 -1.65 -13.91
CA THR A 336 -10.05 -0.38 -13.36
C THR A 336 -9.94 -0.35 -11.84
N CYS A 337 -10.58 -1.29 -11.14
CA CYS A 337 -10.68 -1.28 -9.69
C CYS A 337 -10.24 -2.63 -9.08
N TYR A 338 -8.97 -2.73 -8.69
CA TYR A 338 -8.38 -3.92 -8.06
C TYR A 338 -7.12 -3.56 -7.27
N GLY A 339 -6.70 -4.45 -6.37
CA GLY A 339 -5.39 -4.31 -5.73
C GLY A 339 -4.26 -4.85 -6.63
N ALA A 340 -4.37 -6.10 -7.07
CA ALA A 340 -3.48 -6.71 -8.07
C ALA A 340 -4.23 -7.74 -8.92
N LEU A 341 -3.82 -7.88 -10.20
CA LEU A 341 -4.30 -8.89 -11.14
C LEU A 341 -3.32 -10.05 -11.25
N PHE A 342 -3.86 -11.26 -11.27
CA PHE A 342 -3.15 -12.50 -11.50
C PHE A 342 -3.76 -13.16 -12.73
N LEU A 343 -3.02 -13.19 -13.85
CA LEU A 343 -3.56 -13.53 -15.16
C LEU A 343 -3.19 -14.95 -15.57
N GLY A 344 -4.20 -15.72 -15.94
CA GLY A 344 -4.09 -17.07 -16.46
C GLY A 344 -3.94 -18.15 -15.37
N ALA A 345 -4.34 -19.35 -15.72
CA ALA A 345 -4.34 -20.52 -14.84
C ALA A 345 -2.96 -20.98 -14.35
N ARG A 346 -1.86 -20.47 -14.93
CA ARG A 346 -0.49 -20.75 -14.48
C ARG A 346 -0.01 -19.78 -13.40
N THR A 347 -0.75 -18.71 -13.18
CA THR A 347 -0.48 -17.69 -12.16
C THR A 347 -1.44 -17.89 -11.01
N ASN A 348 -0.98 -17.67 -9.78
CA ASN A 348 -1.86 -17.66 -8.61
C ASN A 348 -1.40 -16.61 -7.60
N VAL A 349 -2.26 -16.32 -6.64
CA VAL A 349 -2.00 -15.32 -5.60
C VAL A 349 -0.78 -15.70 -4.76
N ALA A 350 -0.62 -16.96 -4.37
CA ALA A 350 0.50 -17.40 -3.55
C ALA A 350 1.87 -17.16 -4.22
N ASN A 351 1.99 -17.35 -5.53
CA ASN A 351 3.21 -17.01 -6.26
C ASN A 351 3.50 -15.50 -6.24
N GLY A 352 2.46 -14.68 -6.43
CA GLY A 352 2.56 -13.22 -6.32
C GLY A 352 2.98 -12.78 -4.92
N ASP A 353 2.32 -13.33 -3.91
CA ASP A 353 2.56 -12.99 -2.51
C ASP A 353 3.95 -13.37 -2.01
N LYS A 354 4.57 -14.39 -2.60
CA LYS A 354 5.79 -14.96 -2.01
C LYS A 354 7.05 -14.70 -2.85
N VAL A 355 6.99 -14.90 -4.18
CA VAL A 355 8.25 -15.11 -4.94
C VAL A 355 8.33 -14.41 -6.29
N ILE A 356 7.21 -14.03 -6.93
CA ILE A 356 7.22 -13.62 -8.34
C ILE A 356 7.83 -12.22 -8.56
N GLY A 357 7.69 -11.34 -7.56
CA GLY A 357 8.33 -10.01 -7.55
C GLY A 357 7.38 -8.82 -7.43
N THR A 358 6.08 -8.99 -7.71
CA THR A 358 5.05 -7.98 -7.45
C THR A 358 4.80 -7.83 -5.95
N ASN A 359 4.31 -6.68 -5.51
CA ASN A 359 4.10 -6.42 -4.08
C ASN A 359 2.74 -6.91 -3.62
N HIS A 360 2.71 -7.63 -2.48
CA HIS A 360 1.50 -8.17 -1.89
C HIS A 360 0.81 -7.26 -0.87
N THR A 361 1.37 -6.11 -0.56
CA THR A 361 0.70 -5.14 0.30
C THR A 361 -0.28 -4.36 -0.55
N LEU A 362 -1.53 -4.76 -0.51
CA LEU A 362 -2.56 -4.34 -1.46
C LEU A 362 -3.72 -3.63 -0.75
N PRO A 363 -4.49 -2.79 -1.45
CA PRO A 363 -5.63 -2.09 -0.88
C PRO A 363 -6.83 -3.03 -0.69
N THR A 364 -7.47 -2.94 0.48
CA THR A 364 -8.69 -3.67 0.84
C THR A 364 -9.87 -2.71 1.00
N LYS A 365 -11.06 -3.24 1.30
CA LYS A 365 -12.28 -2.46 1.55
C LYS A 365 -12.56 -1.44 0.42
N LYS A 366 -12.49 -1.91 -0.81
CA LYS A 366 -12.72 -1.11 -2.04
C LYS A 366 -11.72 0.03 -2.27
N ALA A 367 -10.60 0.08 -1.55
CA ALA A 367 -9.59 1.10 -1.77
C ALA A 367 -8.88 0.95 -3.14
N GLY A 368 -8.99 -0.21 -3.80
CA GLY A 368 -8.59 -0.41 -5.19
C GLY A 368 -9.21 0.58 -6.19
N ARG A 369 -10.28 1.30 -5.80
CA ARG A 369 -10.93 2.35 -6.61
C ARG A 369 -10.10 3.65 -6.71
N TYR A 370 -9.16 3.89 -5.80
CA TYR A 370 -8.38 5.13 -5.77
C TYR A 370 -6.88 4.93 -5.52
N THR A 371 -6.43 3.72 -5.22
CA THR A 371 -5.01 3.43 -5.04
C THR A 371 -4.69 1.99 -5.45
N GLY A 372 -3.49 1.77 -5.98
CA GLY A 372 -2.93 0.43 -6.15
C GLY A 372 -2.16 -0.02 -4.91
N GLY A 373 -1.50 -1.16 -5.01
CA GLY A 373 -0.65 -1.74 -3.98
C GLY A 373 0.58 -0.91 -3.63
N LEU A 374 1.34 -1.38 -2.65
CA LEU A 374 2.65 -0.84 -2.31
C LEU A 374 3.61 -1.04 -3.49
N TRP A 375 4.35 -0.02 -3.84
CA TRP A 375 5.36 -0.04 -4.88
C TRP A 375 6.41 1.03 -4.59
N VAL A 376 7.49 1.04 -5.35
CA VAL A 376 8.61 1.97 -5.12
C VAL A 376 8.17 3.44 -5.04
N GLY A 377 7.18 3.84 -5.82
CA GLY A 377 6.67 5.22 -5.83
C GLY A 377 6.00 5.68 -4.54
N LYS A 378 5.51 4.75 -3.68
CA LYS A 378 4.96 5.12 -2.38
C LYS A 378 6.04 5.66 -1.41
N TYR A 379 7.29 5.32 -1.64
CA TYR A 379 8.43 5.81 -0.87
C TYR A 379 9.03 7.10 -1.42
N LEU A 380 8.51 7.61 -2.52
CA LEU A 380 8.99 8.81 -3.20
C LEU A 380 7.99 9.95 -3.08
N LYS A 381 8.52 11.15 -2.90
CA LYS A 381 7.75 12.40 -2.95
C LYS A 381 8.09 13.09 -4.26
N THR A 382 7.07 13.36 -5.07
CA THR A 382 7.23 14.14 -6.30
C THR A 382 7.07 15.62 -5.97
N HIS A 383 8.17 16.35 -5.96
CA HIS A 383 8.19 17.78 -5.66
C HIS A 383 8.41 18.60 -6.93
N SER A 384 7.47 19.51 -7.20
CA SER A 384 7.58 20.46 -8.30
C SER A 384 8.50 21.62 -7.94
N TYR A 385 9.19 22.18 -8.94
CA TYR A 385 9.89 23.44 -8.87
C TYR A 385 9.62 24.28 -10.11
N GLN A 386 9.83 25.58 -9.98
CA GLN A 386 9.61 26.55 -11.03
C GLN A 386 10.70 27.62 -10.99
N LYS A 387 11.13 28.08 -12.17
CA LYS A 387 12.17 29.07 -12.32
C LYS A 387 11.86 29.97 -13.52
N ILE A 388 11.93 31.28 -13.32
CA ILE A 388 11.87 32.27 -14.40
C ILE A 388 13.29 32.76 -14.64
N THR A 389 13.77 32.74 -15.87
CA THR A 389 15.16 32.94 -16.23
C THR A 389 15.43 34.24 -17.00
N THR A 390 14.37 34.89 -17.52
CA THR A 390 14.50 36.15 -18.26
C THR A 390 13.63 37.25 -17.68
N ASP A 391 14.03 38.51 -17.90
CA ASP A 391 13.28 39.70 -17.45
C ASP A 391 11.92 39.79 -18.17
N GLU A 392 11.88 39.46 -19.44
CA GLU A 392 10.69 39.48 -20.28
C GLU A 392 9.66 38.51 -19.74
N ALA A 393 10.06 37.25 -19.45
CA ALA A 393 9.16 36.24 -18.88
C ALA A 393 8.68 36.67 -17.49
N ALA A 394 9.56 37.24 -16.66
CA ALA A 394 9.18 37.72 -15.33
C ALA A 394 8.13 38.86 -15.39
N ALA A 395 8.27 39.76 -16.34
CA ALA A 395 7.31 40.85 -16.57
C ALA A 395 5.98 40.34 -17.13
N GLU A 396 6.03 39.44 -18.11
CA GLU A 396 4.85 38.88 -18.76
C GLU A 396 4.02 38.05 -17.76
N ILE A 397 4.63 37.05 -17.12
CA ILE A 397 3.97 36.21 -16.10
C ILE A 397 3.49 37.06 -14.92
N GLY A 398 4.29 38.04 -14.50
CA GLY A 398 3.91 38.98 -13.45
C GLY A 398 2.67 39.80 -13.80
N ALA A 399 2.51 40.22 -15.05
CA ALA A 399 1.31 40.96 -15.48
C ALA A 399 0.04 40.11 -15.44
N TYR A 400 0.09 38.86 -15.89
CA TYR A 400 -1.04 37.91 -15.78
C TYR A 400 -1.35 37.58 -14.32
N GLY A 401 -0.32 37.24 -13.52
CA GLY A 401 -0.46 36.90 -12.10
C GLY A 401 -1.07 38.04 -11.29
N SER A 402 -0.63 39.28 -11.53
CA SER A 402 -1.19 40.46 -10.89
C SER A 402 -2.69 40.59 -11.11
N ARG A 403 -3.15 40.48 -12.34
CA ARG A 403 -4.58 40.62 -12.67
C ARG A 403 -5.40 39.48 -12.08
N LEU A 404 -4.91 38.24 -12.13
CA LEU A 404 -5.61 37.10 -11.53
C LEU A 404 -5.72 37.25 -10.01
N CYS A 405 -4.62 37.64 -9.33
CA CYS A 405 -4.66 37.90 -7.88
C CYS A 405 -5.66 39.03 -7.52
N MET A 406 -5.76 40.06 -8.36
CA MET A 406 -6.77 41.13 -8.15
C MET A 406 -8.20 40.64 -8.33
N LEU A 407 -8.46 39.72 -9.27
CA LEU A 407 -9.79 39.10 -9.45
C LEU A 407 -10.20 38.30 -8.19
N GLU A 408 -9.23 37.67 -7.53
CA GLU A 408 -9.42 36.90 -6.28
C GLU A 408 -9.42 37.80 -5.02
N GLY A 409 -9.10 39.10 -5.15
CA GLY A 409 -9.00 40.04 -4.05
C GLY A 409 -7.68 39.92 -3.24
N PHE A 410 -6.70 39.16 -3.72
CA PHE A 410 -5.38 38.99 -3.07
C PHE A 410 -4.42 40.12 -3.46
N VAL A 411 -4.62 41.32 -2.90
CA VAL A 411 -3.81 42.50 -3.23
C VAL A 411 -2.32 42.29 -2.90
N GLY A 412 -1.97 41.63 -1.81
CA GLY A 412 -0.59 41.33 -1.42
C GLY A 412 0.10 40.39 -2.43
N HIS A 413 -0.62 39.38 -2.95
CA HIS A 413 -0.11 38.51 -4.01
C HIS A 413 0.05 39.26 -5.33
N ALA A 414 -0.94 40.15 -5.67
CA ALA A 414 -0.82 41.02 -6.81
C ALA A 414 0.44 41.90 -6.74
N GLU A 415 0.79 42.43 -5.56
CA GLU A 415 1.99 43.25 -5.38
C GLU A 415 3.31 42.45 -5.54
N GLN A 416 3.32 41.15 -5.22
CA GLN A 416 4.48 40.29 -5.55
C GLN A 416 4.71 40.25 -7.06
N CYS A 417 3.63 40.13 -7.83
CA CYS A 417 3.66 40.16 -9.29
C CYS A 417 3.99 41.57 -9.82
N ASN A 418 3.32 42.59 -9.31
CA ASN A 418 3.55 43.99 -9.69
C ASN A 418 5.00 44.45 -9.53
N LEU A 419 5.66 44.02 -8.44
CA LEU A 419 7.06 44.31 -8.23
C LEU A 419 7.94 43.74 -9.35
N ARG A 420 7.64 42.54 -9.85
CA ARG A 420 8.37 41.95 -10.99
C ARG A 420 8.10 42.69 -12.27
N VAL A 421 6.84 43.09 -12.53
CA VAL A 421 6.47 43.90 -13.69
C VAL A 421 7.19 45.26 -13.67
N ARG A 422 7.21 45.95 -12.53
CA ARG A 422 7.96 47.24 -12.38
C ARG A 422 9.45 47.04 -12.59
N ARG A 423 10.05 46.03 -11.96
CA ARG A 423 11.52 45.85 -11.92
C ARG A 423 12.08 45.32 -13.22
N TYR A 424 11.43 44.29 -13.80
CA TYR A 424 11.94 43.59 -14.98
C TYR A 424 11.27 44.05 -16.28
N GLY A 425 10.03 44.53 -16.22
CA GLY A 425 9.33 45.03 -17.39
C GLY A 425 9.38 46.56 -17.56
N GLY A 426 9.89 47.30 -16.58
CA GLY A 426 9.94 48.77 -16.63
C GLY A 426 8.56 49.45 -16.63
N VAL A 427 7.48 48.69 -16.35
CA VAL A 427 6.09 49.21 -16.40
C VAL A 427 5.68 49.72 -15.03
N ASN A 428 5.24 50.97 -14.95
CA ASN A 428 4.72 51.52 -13.70
C ASN A 428 3.31 50.93 -13.38
N VAL A 429 3.25 50.14 -12.33
CA VAL A 429 2.00 49.62 -11.78
C VAL A 429 1.78 50.28 -10.42
N PRO A 430 0.70 51.09 -10.26
CA PRO A 430 0.38 51.69 -8.96
C PRO A 430 0.09 50.66 -7.89
N TYR A 431 0.54 50.94 -6.68
CA TYR A 431 0.37 50.01 -5.53
C TYR A 431 -1.12 49.69 -5.29
N GLY A 432 -1.46 48.43 -5.10
CA GLY A 432 -2.84 47.98 -4.92
C GLY A 432 -3.69 47.96 -6.19
N LYS A 433 -3.08 48.08 -7.36
CA LYS A 433 -3.78 47.97 -8.66
C LYS A 433 -3.27 46.78 -9.45
N GLY A 434 -4.08 46.25 -10.35
CA GLY A 434 -3.67 45.21 -11.28
C GLY A 434 -2.78 45.78 -12.39
N ALA A 435 -1.82 44.98 -12.82
CA ALA A 435 -0.94 45.32 -13.92
C ALA A 435 -1.72 45.47 -15.25
N PRO A 436 -1.32 46.37 -16.17
CA PRO A 436 -1.89 46.43 -17.50
C PRO A 436 -1.63 45.13 -18.28
N ALA A 437 -2.37 44.92 -19.36
CA ALA A 437 -2.13 43.81 -20.27
C ALA A 437 -0.69 43.88 -20.80
N TYR A 438 0.03 42.76 -20.75
CA TYR A 438 1.37 42.69 -21.33
C TYR A 438 1.27 42.82 -22.85
N ARG A 439 1.99 43.80 -23.41
CA ARG A 439 2.11 43.95 -24.85
C ARG A 439 3.51 43.46 -25.23
N GLN A 440 3.59 42.37 -25.99
CA GLN A 440 4.83 42.04 -26.65
C GLN A 440 5.19 43.22 -27.58
N ASN A 441 6.41 43.71 -27.41
CA ASN A 441 6.97 44.65 -28.40
C ASN A 441 7.22 43.86 -29.69
N THR A 442 6.22 43.83 -30.59
CA THR A 442 6.32 43.23 -31.92
C THR A 442 7.07 44.15 -32.91
N ASP A 443 7.60 45.28 -32.42
CA ASP A 443 8.34 46.24 -33.23
C ASP A 443 9.84 46.23 -32.90
N THR A 444 10.52 45.16 -33.32
CA THR A 444 11.94 45.23 -33.70
C THR A 444 12.10 44.55 -35.05
N LYS A 445 12.07 45.42 -36.07
CA LYS A 445 12.55 45.11 -37.42
C LYS A 445 14.05 44.90 -37.41
#